data_ca8c7c568051f9e5ee8a9f72cb8e8997
#
_entry.id   ca8c7c568051f9e5ee8a9f72cb8e8997
#
_cell.length_a   1.000
_cell.length_b   1.000
_cell.length_c   1.000
_cell.angle_alpha   90.00
_cell.angle_beta   90.00
_cell.angle_gamma   90.00
#
_symmetry.space_group_name_H-M   'P 1'
#
loop_
_entity.id
_entity.type
_entity.pdbx_description
1 polymer ?
#
loop_
_entity_poly.entity_id
_entity_poly.type
_entity_poly.pdbx_seq_one_letter_code
_entity_poly.pdbx_strand_id
1 'polypeptide(L)'
;AQASKGYIDPLVGRVEEVERVCQVLARRRKNNPLLVGEAGVGKTAIAEGLAKMIVEEKVTDILRNSVVYALDLGDLLAGTKYRGDFEKRFKGVLAELREKEGAILFIDEIHTIIGAGAASGGVMDASNLLKPLLTSGKIRCIGSTTFQEYRGIFEKDRALSRRFQKIDVSEPTVEETVGILKGLKSRFEEHHKLKFTQAALKAAAELSARHINDRFLPDKAIDIIDEAGAYQQLQPPSKRKKVVGVGDVEAIVAKMARIPPKSVSASDKEQLKGL
;
A
#
# COMPACT_ATOMS: atom_id res chain seq x y z
N ALA A 1 6.81 -16.84 2.94
CA ALA A 1 6.10 -17.60 1.89
C ALA A 1 5.90 -16.79 0.60
N GLN A 2 5.20 -15.64 0.59
CA GLN A 2 5.01 -14.84 -0.63
C GLN A 2 6.31 -14.22 -1.13
N ALA A 3 7.09 -13.61 -0.24
CA ALA A 3 8.40 -13.03 -0.58
C ALA A 3 9.37 -14.06 -1.16
N SER A 4 9.46 -15.25 -0.54
CA SER A 4 10.35 -16.34 -1.02
C SER A 4 9.92 -16.91 -2.37
N LYS A 5 8.64 -16.81 -2.73
CA LYS A 5 8.10 -17.26 -4.01
C LYS A 5 8.16 -16.19 -5.12
N GLY A 6 8.66 -15.00 -4.80
CA GLY A 6 8.77 -13.90 -5.76
C GLY A 6 7.42 -13.23 -6.12
N TYR A 7 6.38 -13.43 -5.31
CA TYR A 7 5.06 -12.82 -5.56
C TYR A 7 4.98 -11.35 -5.13
N ILE A 8 5.96 -10.88 -4.34
CA ILE A 8 6.03 -9.48 -3.92
C ILE A 8 6.70 -8.65 -5.01
N ASP A 9 6.07 -7.56 -5.36
CA ASP A 9 6.61 -6.59 -6.31
C ASP A 9 7.89 -5.92 -5.79
N PRO A 10 8.78 -5.47 -6.66
CA PRO A 10 9.96 -4.75 -6.23
C PRO A 10 9.56 -3.41 -5.61
N LEU A 11 10.05 -3.13 -4.40
CA LEU A 11 9.93 -1.81 -3.81
C LEU A 11 10.90 -0.86 -4.51
N VAL A 12 10.36 0.20 -5.09
CA VAL A 12 11.13 1.24 -5.77
C VAL A 12 10.99 2.55 -5.01
N GLY A 13 12.11 3.17 -4.68
CA GLY A 13 12.11 4.31 -3.78
C GLY A 13 11.81 3.89 -2.33
N ARG A 14 11.31 4.82 -1.52
CA ARG A 14 10.90 4.56 -0.12
C ARG A 14 12.03 4.08 0.80
N VAL A 15 13.27 4.40 0.47
CA VAL A 15 14.46 3.98 1.23
C VAL A 15 14.40 4.55 2.64
N GLU A 16 14.08 5.84 2.77
CA GLU A 16 14.01 6.54 4.05
C GLU A 16 12.91 5.97 4.95
N GLU A 17 11.73 5.68 4.39
CA GLU A 17 10.62 5.10 5.13
C GLU A 17 10.96 3.68 5.61
N VAL A 18 11.56 2.85 4.76
CA VAL A 18 11.98 1.49 5.15
C VAL A 18 13.06 1.53 6.22
N GLU A 19 14.08 2.37 6.07
CA GLU A 19 15.11 2.56 7.09
C GLU A 19 14.50 3.00 8.41
N ARG A 20 13.54 3.94 8.36
CA ARG A 20 12.83 4.40 9.55
C ARG A 20 12.01 3.29 10.20
N VAL A 21 11.33 2.45 9.41
CA VAL A 21 10.63 1.25 9.91
C VAL A 21 11.61 0.32 10.62
N CYS A 22 12.75 0.02 10.01
CA CYS A 22 13.79 -0.83 10.60
C CYS A 22 14.31 -0.24 11.93
N GLN A 23 14.60 1.07 11.96
CA GLN A 23 15.03 1.76 13.17
C GLN A 23 13.99 1.67 14.30
N VAL A 24 12.71 1.85 13.98
CA VAL A 24 11.62 1.76 14.96
C VAL A 24 11.50 0.35 15.48
N LEU A 25 11.52 -0.66 14.62
CA LEU A 25 11.46 -2.08 15.00
C LEU A 25 12.63 -2.53 15.91
N ALA A 26 13.78 -1.87 15.78
CA ALA A 26 14.97 -2.14 16.62
C ALA A 26 14.93 -1.45 17.99
N ARG A 27 13.97 -0.57 18.26
CA ARG A 27 13.89 0.18 19.54
C ARG A 27 13.44 -0.74 20.67
N ARG A 28 13.88 -0.39 21.87
CA ARG A 28 13.44 -1.08 23.11
C ARG A 28 11.98 -0.78 23.48
N ARG A 29 11.52 0.44 23.20
CA ARG A 29 10.16 0.90 23.50
C ARG A 29 9.62 1.66 22.29
N LYS A 30 8.30 1.70 22.15
CA LYS A 30 7.62 2.35 21.04
C LYS A 30 8.16 1.81 19.70
N ASN A 31 8.30 0.48 19.67
CA ASN A 31 8.94 -0.30 18.61
C ASN A 31 7.96 -0.83 17.57
N ASN A 32 6.77 -0.27 17.51
CA ASN A 32 5.76 -0.61 16.52
C ASN A 32 5.61 0.57 15.55
N PRO A 33 6.07 0.46 14.29
CA PRO A 33 5.86 1.50 13.30
C PRO A 33 4.38 1.61 12.93
N LEU A 34 3.90 2.84 12.76
CA LEU A 34 2.59 3.13 12.18
C LEU A 34 2.78 4.00 10.94
N LEU A 35 2.57 3.39 9.78
CA LEU A 35 2.63 4.07 8.49
C LEU A 35 1.37 4.90 8.31
N VAL A 36 1.52 6.22 8.24
CA VAL A 36 0.40 7.16 8.13
C VAL A 36 0.54 7.93 6.82
N GLY A 37 -0.48 7.85 5.98
CA GLY A 37 -0.51 8.52 4.68
C GLY A 37 -1.83 8.29 3.97
N GLU A 38 -2.09 9.04 2.92
CA GLU A 38 -3.32 8.90 2.14
C GLU A 38 -3.46 7.51 1.51
N ALA A 39 -4.67 7.16 1.07
CA ALA A 39 -4.91 5.90 0.37
C ALA A 39 -4.13 5.89 -0.96
N GLY A 40 -3.52 4.75 -1.30
CA GLY A 40 -2.82 4.59 -2.58
C GLY A 40 -1.39 5.15 -2.64
N VAL A 41 -0.82 5.71 -1.54
CA VAL A 41 0.58 6.22 -1.53
C VAL A 41 1.64 5.12 -1.38
N GLY A 42 1.24 3.85 -1.20
CA GLY A 42 2.16 2.72 -1.14
C GLY A 42 2.57 2.26 0.27
N LYS A 43 1.75 2.48 1.30
CA LYS A 43 2.01 2.02 2.68
C LYS A 43 2.21 0.50 2.78
N THR A 44 1.34 -0.27 2.14
CA THR A 44 1.41 -1.73 2.08
C THR A 44 2.70 -2.21 1.40
N ALA A 45 3.09 -1.54 0.30
CA ALA A 45 4.33 -1.84 -0.43
C ALA A 45 5.59 -1.68 0.44
N ILE A 46 5.61 -0.75 1.43
CA ILE A 46 6.72 -0.59 2.37
C ILE A 46 6.86 -1.84 3.26
N ALA A 47 5.74 -2.37 3.80
CA ALA A 47 5.77 -3.57 4.64
C ALA A 47 6.15 -4.83 3.83
N GLU A 48 5.66 -4.95 2.61
CA GLU A 48 6.01 -6.03 1.68
C GLU A 48 7.48 -5.94 1.24
N GLY A 49 7.95 -4.73 0.94
CA GLY A 49 9.35 -4.46 0.61
C GLY A 49 10.29 -4.84 1.75
N LEU A 50 9.93 -4.51 3.00
CA LEU A 50 10.69 -4.96 4.16
C LEU A 50 10.73 -6.50 4.24
N ALA A 51 9.60 -7.18 4.04
CA ALA A 51 9.54 -8.64 4.03
C ALA A 51 10.46 -9.25 2.96
N LYS A 52 10.52 -8.63 1.78
CA LYS A 52 11.42 -9.02 0.70
C LYS A 52 12.88 -8.79 1.07
N MET A 53 13.21 -7.63 1.64
CA MET A 53 14.57 -7.32 2.10
C MET A 53 15.06 -8.29 3.18
N ILE A 54 14.17 -8.74 4.08
CA ILE A 54 14.51 -9.78 5.09
C ILE A 54 14.88 -11.09 4.39
N VAL A 55 14.10 -11.54 3.41
CA VAL A 55 14.35 -12.77 2.66
C VAL A 55 15.64 -12.68 1.83
N GLU A 56 15.95 -11.49 1.30
CA GLU A 56 17.18 -11.22 0.54
C GLU A 56 18.40 -10.91 1.42
N GLU A 57 18.25 -11.00 2.76
CA GLU A 57 19.28 -10.70 3.77
C GLU A 57 19.84 -9.25 3.67
N LYS A 58 19.05 -8.32 3.13
CA LYS A 58 19.38 -6.90 2.95
C LYS A 58 18.95 -6.03 4.15
N VAL A 59 18.88 -6.62 5.33
CA VAL A 59 18.49 -5.94 6.57
C VAL A 59 19.61 -6.08 7.62
N THR A 60 19.52 -5.27 8.68
CA THR A 60 20.44 -5.39 9.82
C THR A 60 20.28 -6.73 10.55
N ASP A 61 21.31 -7.15 11.27
CA ASP A 61 21.32 -8.43 12.00
C ASP A 61 20.13 -8.61 12.96
N ILE A 62 19.63 -7.53 13.53
CA ILE A 62 18.46 -7.52 14.44
C ILE A 62 17.18 -8.01 13.75
N LEU A 63 17.06 -7.83 12.44
CA LEU A 63 15.89 -8.20 11.66
C LEU A 63 16.11 -9.42 10.75
N ARG A 64 17.34 -9.95 10.67
CA ARG A 64 17.71 -11.04 9.74
C ARG A 64 16.85 -12.29 9.90
N ASN A 65 16.49 -12.64 11.13
CA ASN A 65 15.67 -13.81 11.45
C ASN A 65 14.18 -13.45 11.65
N SER A 66 13.79 -12.23 11.27
CA SER A 66 12.39 -11.80 11.42
C SER A 66 11.54 -12.32 10.26
N VAL A 67 10.25 -12.50 10.54
CA VAL A 67 9.25 -12.88 9.53
C VAL A 67 8.05 -11.93 9.65
N VAL A 68 7.69 -11.31 8.54
CA VAL A 68 6.51 -10.44 8.49
C VAL A 68 5.28 -11.30 8.15
N TYR A 69 4.30 -11.28 9.03
CA TYR A 69 3.01 -11.93 8.90
C TYR A 69 1.95 -10.87 8.61
N ALA A 70 1.42 -10.86 7.40
CA ALA A 70 0.29 -9.99 7.05
C ALA A 70 -1.00 -10.60 7.58
N LEU A 71 -1.77 -9.81 8.33
CA LEU A 71 -3.08 -10.19 8.82
C LEU A 71 -4.13 -9.88 7.76
N ASP A 72 -4.82 -10.91 7.29
CA ASP A 72 -6.00 -10.74 6.46
C ASP A 72 -7.22 -10.62 7.35
N LEU A 73 -7.79 -9.42 7.40
CA LEU A 73 -8.99 -9.13 8.18
C LEU A 73 -10.23 -9.76 7.56
N GLY A 74 -10.28 -9.90 6.23
CA GLY A 74 -11.35 -10.56 5.51
C GLY A 74 -11.47 -12.03 5.94
N ASP A 75 -10.35 -12.75 5.98
CA ASP A 75 -10.29 -14.14 6.42
C ASP A 75 -10.67 -14.30 7.91
N LEU A 76 -10.27 -13.36 8.75
CA LEU A 76 -10.66 -13.38 10.17
C LEU A 76 -12.17 -13.17 10.38
N LEU A 77 -12.77 -12.35 9.54
CA LEU A 77 -14.20 -12.03 9.58
C LEU A 77 -15.07 -13.07 8.89
N ALA A 78 -14.53 -13.81 7.93
CA ALA A 78 -15.26 -14.79 7.15
C ALA A 78 -15.93 -15.84 8.04
N GLY A 79 -17.27 -15.94 7.95
CA GLY A 79 -18.07 -16.88 8.72
C GLY A 79 -18.20 -16.57 10.23
N THR A 80 -17.79 -15.40 10.70
CA THR A 80 -18.08 -14.94 12.06
C THR A 80 -19.48 -14.29 12.09
N LYS A 81 -20.38 -14.84 12.88
CA LYS A 81 -21.71 -14.25 13.11
C LYS A 81 -21.75 -13.33 14.32
N TYR A 82 -20.86 -13.54 15.26
CA TYR A 82 -20.83 -12.84 16.55
C TYR A 82 -19.43 -12.27 16.84
N ARG A 83 -19.41 -11.18 17.59
CA ARG A 83 -18.17 -10.55 18.07
C ARG A 83 -17.21 -11.54 18.75
N GLY A 84 -17.75 -12.47 19.55
CA GLY A 84 -16.95 -13.46 20.27
C GLY A 84 -16.18 -14.42 19.36
N ASP A 85 -16.70 -14.73 18.17
CA ASP A 85 -16.03 -15.61 17.22
C ASP A 85 -14.76 -14.93 16.65
N PHE A 86 -14.86 -13.67 16.30
CA PHE A 86 -13.72 -12.88 15.86
C PHE A 86 -12.67 -12.76 16.97
N GLU A 87 -13.08 -12.37 18.18
CA GLU A 87 -12.15 -12.24 19.30
C GLU A 87 -11.42 -13.55 19.58
N LYS A 88 -12.11 -14.68 19.51
CA LYS A 88 -11.52 -16.02 19.71
C LYS A 88 -10.50 -16.34 18.63
N ARG A 89 -10.82 -16.11 17.35
CA ARG A 89 -9.91 -16.33 16.23
C ARG A 89 -8.69 -15.41 16.31
N PHE A 90 -8.90 -14.13 16.58
CA PHE A 90 -7.82 -13.17 16.69
C PHE A 90 -6.89 -13.50 17.87
N LYS A 91 -7.43 -13.89 19.03
CA LYS A 91 -6.63 -14.40 20.15
C LYS A 91 -5.81 -15.63 19.77
N GLY A 92 -6.36 -16.54 18.99
CA GLY A 92 -5.64 -17.71 18.48
C GLY A 92 -4.43 -17.31 17.63
N VAL A 93 -4.63 -16.44 16.64
CA VAL A 93 -3.54 -15.92 15.79
C VAL A 93 -2.45 -15.24 16.62
N LEU A 94 -2.85 -14.40 17.58
CA LEU A 94 -1.90 -13.69 18.43
C LEU A 94 -1.15 -14.64 19.35
N ALA A 95 -1.78 -15.71 19.84
CA ALA A 95 -1.12 -16.73 20.65
C ALA A 95 -0.06 -17.50 19.85
N GLU A 96 -0.38 -17.91 18.62
CA GLU A 96 0.57 -18.56 17.72
C GLU A 96 1.77 -17.68 17.37
N LEU A 97 1.52 -16.38 17.11
CA LEU A 97 2.59 -15.43 16.78
C LEU A 97 3.54 -15.20 17.96
N ARG A 98 3.05 -15.27 19.20
CA ARG A 98 3.88 -15.13 20.41
C ARG A 98 4.93 -16.23 20.56
N GLU A 99 4.64 -17.41 20.06
CA GLU A 99 5.56 -18.57 20.11
C GLU A 99 6.60 -18.53 18.98
N LYS A 100 6.44 -17.62 18.00
CA LYS A 100 7.33 -17.47 16.87
C LYS A 100 8.36 -16.36 17.14
N GLU A 101 9.61 -16.74 17.32
CA GLU A 101 10.70 -15.80 17.50
C GLU A 101 10.85 -14.91 16.25
N GLY A 102 11.07 -13.62 16.46
CA GLY A 102 11.22 -12.66 15.37
C GLY A 102 9.94 -12.31 14.59
N ALA A 103 8.76 -12.76 15.05
CA ALA A 103 7.51 -12.43 14.37
C ALA A 103 7.22 -10.93 14.39
N ILE A 104 6.86 -10.41 13.23
CA ILE A 104 6.38 -9.04 13.00
C ILE A 104 4.99 -9.16 12.39
N LEU A 105 3.98 -8.64 13.08
CA LEU A 105 2.60 -8.63 12.58
C LEU A 105 2.37 -7.36 11.76
N PHE A 106 2.00 -7.50 10.50
CA PHE A 106 1.55 -6.39 9.67
C PHE A 106 0.03 -6.37 9.62
N ILE A 107 -0.56 -5.22 9.95
CA ILE A 107 -2.01 -4.98 9.90
C ILE A 107 -2.25 -3.77 9.02
N ASP A 108 -2.75 -4.04 7.82
CA ASP A 108 -3.19 -2.97 6.93
C ASP A 108 -4.51 -2.38 7.43
N GLU A 109 -4.71 -1.09 7.24
CA GLU A 109 -5.89 -0.37 7.73
C GLU A 109 -6.23 -0.69 9.21
N ILE A 110 -5.22 -0.67 10.08
CA ILE A 110 -5.32 -1.07 11.49
C ILE A 110 -6.46 -0.36 12.25
N HIS A 111 -6.89 0.80 11.78
CA HIS A 111 -8.02 1.55 12.32
C HIS A 111 -9.34 0.77 12.25
N THR A 112 -9.48 -0.16 11.30
CA THR A 112 -10.69 -0.98 11.14
C THR A 112 -10.95 -1.90 12.33
N ILE A 113 -9.90 -2.32 13.03
CA ILE A 113 -10.01 -3.20 14.20
C ILE A 113 -9.81 -2.47 15.54
N ILE A 114 -9.35 -1.21 15.52
CA ILE A 114 -9.05 -0.45 16.74
C ILE A 114 -10.16 0.54 17.07
N GLY A 115 -10.81 1.17 16.10
CA GLY A 115 -11.71 2.29 16.33
C GLY A 115 -13.19 2.02 16.14
N ALA A 116 -13.53 0.86 15.69
CA ALA A 116 -14.87 0.52 15.25
C ALA A 116 -15.91 0.41 16.39
N GLY A 117 -15.48 0.44 17.66
CA GLY A 117 -16.38 0.25 18.81
C GLY A 117 -17.18 1.47 19.24
N ALA A 118 -16.85 2.69 18.78
CA ALA A 118 -17.44 3.91 19.34
C ALA A 118 -18.60 4.52 18.52
N ALA A 119 -18.72 4.22 17.23
CA ALA A 119 -19.62 4.96 16.34
C ALA A 119 -20.73 4.13 15.67
N SER A 120 -20.67 2.80 15.68
CA SER A 120 -21.70 1.97 15.04
C SER A 120 -21.91 0.68 15.85
N GLY A 121 -22.88 0.72 16.73
CA GLY A 121 -23.54 -0.35 17.50
C GLY A 121 -23.21 -1.81 17.24
N GLY A 122 -21.94 -2.23 17.27
CA GLY A 122 -21.64 -3.64 17.14
C GLY A 122 -20.30 -4.01 16.51
N VAL A 123 -19.49 -3.07 16.08
CA VAL A 123 -18.24 -3.38 15.40
C VAL A 123 -17.06 -3.48 16.37
N MET A 124 -16.22 -4.43 16.13
CA MET A 124 -15.13 -5.05 16.86
C MET A 124 -14.07 -4.08 17.35
N ASP A 125 -13.93 -3.93 18.65
CA ASP A 125 -12.78 -3.26 19.25
C ASP A 125 -11.74 -4.29 19.68
N ALA A 126 -10.79 -4.57 18.80
CA ALA A 126 -9.66 -5.44 19.08
C ALA A 126 -8.52 -4.73 19.83
N SER A 127 -8.68 -3.45 20.15
CA SER A 127 -7.64 -2.69 20.86
C SER A 127 -7.31 -3.29 22.21
N ASN A 128 -8.31 -3.83 22.92
CA ASN A 128 -8.13 -4.51 24.20
C ASN A 128 -7.32 -5.82 24.10
N LEU A 129 -7.27 -6.44 22.91
CA LEU A 129 -6.47 -7.64 22.65
C LEU A 129 -5.05 -7.29 22.23
N LEU A 130 -4.89 -6.22 21.44
CA LEU A 130 -3.57 -5.75 20.96
C LEU A 130 -2.77 -5.04 22.05
N LYS A 131 -3.40 -4.17 22.85
CA LYS A 131 -2.71 -3.36 23.87
C LYS A 131 -1.81 -4.18 24.82
N PRO A 132 -2.25 -5.30 25.41
CA PRO A 132 -1.41 -6.10 26.29
C PRO A 132 -0.20 -6.71 25.57
N LEU A 133 -0.38 -7.12 24.31
CA LEU A 133 0.68 -7.76 23.50
C LEU A 133 1.75 -6.78 23.10
N LEU A 134 1.35 -5.60 22.62
CA LEU A 134 2.26 -4.51 22.32
C LEU A 134 2.99 -4.00 23.57
N THR A 135 2.35 -4.12 24.76
CA THR A 135 2.95 -3.75 26.03
C THR A 135 4.02 -4.73 26.49
N SER A 136 3.79 -6.04 26.28
CA SER A 136 4.74 -7.08 26.65
C SER A 136 6.02 -7.09 25.80
N GLY A 137 6.00 -6.44 24.63
CA GLY A 137 7.10 -6.45 23.67
C GLY A 137 7.35 -7.80 23.00
N LYS A 138 6.47 -8.78 23.25
CA LYS A 138 6.59 -10.14 22.70
C LYS A 138 6.27 -10.23 21.20
N ILE A 139 5.46 -9.29 20.70
CA ILE A 139 5.13 -9.17 19.27
C ILE A 139 5.42 -7.74 18.85
N ARG A 140 6.09 -7.58 17.73
CA ARG A 140 6.23 -6.30 17.04
C ARG A 140 5.12 -6.17 16.01
N CYS A 141 4.58 -4.97 15.85
CA CYS A 141 3.48 -4.72 14.91
C CYS A 141 3.82 -3.55 13.99
N ILE A 142 3.59 -3.71 12.72
CA ILE A 142 3.56 -2.63 11.73
C ILE A 142 2.09 -2.38 11.42
N GLY A 143 1.60 -1.18 11.63
CA GLY A 143 0.26 -0.78 11.22
C GLY A 143 0.29 0.18 10.05
N SER A 144 -0.76 0.22 9.26
CA SER A 144 -1.01 1.28 8.29
C SER A 144 -2.35 1.98 8.58
N THR A 145 -2.44 3.26 8.28
CA THR A 145 -3.68 4.04 8.44
C THR A 145 -3.61 5.31 7.59
N THR A 146 -4.73 6.03 7.47
CA THR A 146 -4.76 7.36 6.84
C THR A 146 -4.54 8.47 7.88
N PHE A 147 -4.29 9.70 7.40
CA PHE A 147 -4.16 10.85 8.31
C PHE A 147 -5.45 11.13 9.08
N GLN A 148 -6.60 10.92 8.46
CA GLN A 148 -7.91 11.15 9.06
C GLN A 148 -8.14 10.20 10.25
N GLU A 149 -7.96 8.89 10.04
CA GLU A 149 -8.13 7.87 11.06
C GLU A 149 -7.07 7.96 12.16
N TYR A 150 -5.84 8.34 11.81
CA TYR A 150 -4.80 8.60 12.80
C TYR A 150 -5.24 9.65 13.82
N ARG A 151 -5.71 10.80 13.35
CA ARG A 151 -6.24 11.87 14.22
C ARG A 151 -7.50 11.45 14.97
N GLY A 152 -8.39 10.71 14.30
CA GLY A 152 -9.65 10.26 14.86
C GLY A 152 -9.51 9.24 15.98
N ILE A 153 -8.54 8.34 15.88
CA ILE A 153 -8.42 7.14 16.71
C ILE A 153 -7.13 7.15 17.53
N PHE A 154 -5.97 7.20 16.88
CA PHE A 154 -4.69 7.00 17.55
C PHE A 154 -4.28 8.17 18.44
N GLU A 155 -4.52 9.40 18.03
CA GLU A 155 -4.23 10.59 18.87
C GLU A 155 -5.10 10.63 20.13
N LYS A 156 -6.32 10.13 20.04
CA LYS A 156 -7.25 10.08 21.17
C LYS A 156 -6.95 8.94 22.14
N ASP A 157 -6.40 7.83 21.66
CA ASP A 157 -6.03 6.69 22.51
C ASP A 157 -4.57 6.78 22.95
N ARG A 158 -4.35 7.33 24.17
CA ARG A 158 -3.01 7.47 24.76
C ARG A 158 -2.27 6.16 24.94
N ALA A 159 -2.97 5.03 25.09
CA ALA A 159 -2.34 3.73 25.26
C ALA A 159 -1.74 3.23 23.95
N LEU A 160 -2.43 3.43 22.84
CA LEU A 160 -1.94 3.11 21.50
C LEU A 160 -0.85 4.08 21.05
N SER A 161 -1.04 5.38 21.22
CA SER A 161 -0.06 6.39 20.80
C SER A 161 1.30 6.25 21.49
N ARG A 162 1.32 5.71 22.72
CA ARG A 162 2.57 5.37 23.43
C ARG A 162 3.26 4.10 22.93
N ARG A 163 2.58 3.26 22.16
CA ARG A 163 3.11 1.99 21.66
C ARG A 163 3.54 2.04 20.21
N PHE A 164 2.88 2.89 19.42
CA PHE A 164 3.20 3.10 18.03
C PHE A 164 4.10 4.33 17.82
N GLN A 165 4.99 4.23 16.87
CA GLN A 165 5.76 5.35 16.33
C GLN A 165 5.22 5.71 14.96
N LYS A 166 4.64 6.89 14.84
CA LYS A 166 4.18 7.44 13.56
C LYS A 166 5.36 7.59 12.59
N ILE A 167 5.14 7.16 11.37
CA ILE A 167 6.00 7.37 10.19
C ILE A 167 5.09 7.92 9.09
N ASP A 168 5.34 9.15 8.68
CA ASP A 168 4.58 9.77 7.60
C ASP A 168 5.03 9.19 6.25
N VAL A 169 4.04 8.82 5.44
CA VAL A 169 4.23 8.31 4.07
C VAL A 169 3.57 9.31 3.12
N SER A 170 4.39 10.15 2.53
CA SER A 170 3.92 11.18 1.60
C SER A 170 3.60 10.61 0.23
N GLU A 171 2.77 11.30 -0.53
CA GLU A 171 2.58 11.02 -1.96
C GLU A 171 3.93 11.17 -2.68
N PRO A 172 4.35 10.19 -3.50
CA PRO A 172 5.58 10.31 -4.27
C PRO A 172 5.45 11.40 -5.34
N THR A 173 6.57 11.99 -5.71
CA THR A 173 6.64 12.90 -6.85
C THR A 173 6.34 12.18 -8.16
N VAL A 174 6.11 12.96 -9.22
CA VAL A 174 5.92 12.39 -10.58
C VAL A 174 7.16 11.61 -11.00
N GLU A 175 8.36 12.13 -10.74
CA GLU A 175 9.63 11.49 -11.07
C GLU A 175 9.81 10.16 -10.32
N GLU A 176 9.53 10.13 -9.03
CA GLU A 176 9.55 8.91 -8.22
C GLU A 176 8.52 7.90 -8.73
N THR A 177 7.33 8.37 -9.10
CA THR A 177 6.27 7.53 -9.67
C THR A 177 6.70 6.91 -11.01
N VAL A 178 7.37 7.66 -11.88
CA VAL A 178 7.97 7.10 -13.12
C VAL A 178 8.98 6.00 -12.77
N GLY A 179 9.78 6.18 -11.74
CA GLY A 179 10.69 5.16 -11.22
C GLY A 179 9.95 3.89 -10.77
N ILE A 180 8.86 4.06 -10.01
CA ILE A 180 8.00 2.97 -9.55
C ILE A 180 7.41 2.21 -10.74
N LEU A 181 6.80 2.91 -11.70
CA LEU A 181 6.23 2.30 -12.90
C LEU A 181 7.28 1.53 -13.72
N LYS A 182 8.51 2.04 -13.82
CA LYS A 182 9.63 1.32 -14.47
C LYS A 182 9.97 0.02 -13.73
N GLY A 183 9.97 0.04 -12.42
CA GLY A 183 10.22 -1.16 -11.60
C GLY A 183 9.12 -2.22 -11.74
N LEU A 184 7.88 -1.79 -11.89
CA LEU A 184 6.70 -2.66 -12.05
C LEU A 184 6.47 -3.11 -13.50
N LYS A 185 7.10 -2.45 -14.47
CA LYS A 185 6.89 -2.63 -15.91
C LYS A 185 6.86 -4.09 -16.34
N SER A 186 7.85 -4.87 -15.94
CA SER A 186 7.98 -6.28 -16.34
C SER A 186 6.79 -7.13 -15.90
N ARG A 187 6.24 -6.86 -14.72
CA ARG A 187 5.07 -7.56 -14.18
C ARG A 187 3.81 -7.30 -15.03
N PHE A 188 3.56 -6.03 -15.34
CA PHE A 188 2.43 -5.65 -16.20
C PHE A 188 2.60 -6.16 -17.63
N GLU A 189 3.82 -6.13 -18.18
CA GLU A 189 4.11 -6.66 -19.52
C GLU A 189 3.88 -8.18 -19.59
N GLU A 190 4.27 -8.91 -18.56
CA GLU A 190 4.05 -10.35 -18.46
C GLU A 190 2.55 -10.67 -18.33
N HIS A 191 1.84 -9.95 -17.45
CA HIS A 191 0.41 -10.14 -17.22
C HIS A 191 -0.43 -9.85 -18.47
N HIS A 192 -0.19 -8.70 -19.11
CA HIS A 192 -0.97 -8.26 -20.27
C HIS A 192 -0.44 -8.79 -21.61
N LYS A 193 0.72 -9.47 -21.63
CA LYS A 193 1.37 -10.02 -22.83
C LYS A 193 1.62 -8.95 -23.90
N LEU A 194 2.03 -7.77 -23.50
CA LEU A 194 2.36 -6.61 -24.33
C LEU A 194 3.54 -5.84 -23.76
N LYS A 195 3.99 -4.80 -24.46
CA LYS A 195 5.08 -3.93 -24.00
C LYS A 195 4.59 -2.51 -23.75
N PHE A 196 5.20 -1.85 -22.78
CA PHE A 196 4.99 -0.42 -22.51
C PHE A 196 6.21 0.38 -22.92
N THR A 197 6.00 1.48 -23.65
CA THR A 197 7.10 2.41 -23.94
C THR A 197 7.50 3.20 -22.70
N GLN A 198 8.75 3.67 -22.62
CA GLN A 198 9.17 4.55 -21.51
C GLN A 198 8.36 5.85 -21.47
N ALA A 199 8.02 6.38 -22.67
CA ALA A 199 7.17 7.56 -22.79
C ALA A 199 5.75 7.32 -22.26
N ALA A 200 5.17 6.12 -22.45
CA ALA A 200 3.86 5.77 -21.90
C ALA A 200 3.88 5.75 -20.35
N LEU A 201 4.93 5.17 -19.73
CA LEU A 201 5.06 5.18 -18.28
C LEU A 201 5.19 6.61 -17.73
N LYS A 202 5.98 7.46 -18.39
CA LYS A 202 6.11 8.86 -18.03
C LYS A 202 4.78 9.60 -18.17
N ALA A 203 4.10 9.43 -19.30
CA ALA A 203 2.78 10.02 -19.52
C ALA A 203 1.74 9.57 -18.48
N ALA A 204 1.74 8.30 -18.08
CA ALA A 204 0.83 7.81 -17.04
C ALA A 204 1.03 8.55 -15.70
N ALA A 205 2.27 8.77 -15.28
CA ALA A 205 2.56 9.52 -14.06
C ALA A 205 2.18 11.01 -14.19
N GLU A 206 2.61 11.68 -15.26
CA GLU A 206 2.37 13.12 -15.47
C GLU A 206 0.88 13.44 -15.64
N LEU A 207 0.18 12.67 -16.48
CA LEU A 207 -1.22 12.93 -16.81
C LEU A 207 -2.16 12.54 -15.66
N SER A 208 -1.85 11.47 -14.91
CA SER A 208 -2.61 11.15 -13.70
C SER A 208 -2.47 12.23 -12.63
N ALA A 209 -1.26 12.74 -12.43
CA ALA A 209 -1.02 13.83 -11.49
C ALA A 209 -1.80 15.09 -11.85
N ARG A 210 -1.92 15.40 -13.16
CA ARG A 210 -2.61 16.59 -13.67
C ARG A 210 -4.13 16.48 -13.68
N HIS A 211 -4.67 15.31 -14.08
CA HIS A 211 -6.09 15.20 -14.43
C HIS A 211 -6.92 14.35 -13.46
N ILE A 212 -6.28 13.56 -12.57
CA ILE A 212 -6.98 12.72 -11.59
C ILE A 212 -6.65 13.25 -10.18
N ASN A 213 -7.60 14.04 -9.62
CA ASN A 213 -7.35 14.79 -8.37
C ASN A 213 -7.98 14.13 -7.13
N ASP A 214 -8.81 13.12 -7.31
CA ASP A 214 -9.52 12.40 -6.24
C ASP A 214 -8.72 11.20 -5.71
N ARG A 215 -7.54 10.94 -6.28
CA ARG A 215 -6.65 9.82 -5.92
C ARG A 215 -5.19 10.26 -5.89
N PHE A 216 -4.34 9.47 -5.25
CA PHE A 216 -2.92 9.77 -5.03
C PHE A 216 -2.00 8.91 -5.88
N LEU A 217 -0.82 9.45 -6.17
CA LEU A 217 0.28 8.68 -6.74
C LEU A 217 0.86 7.73 -5.67
N PRO A 218 1.40 6.56 -6.05
CA PRO A 218 1.54 6.05 -7.42
C PRO A 218 0.29 5.31 -7.93
N ASP A 219 -0.71 5.04 -7.08
CA ASP A 219 -1.85 4.16 -7.34
C ASP A 219 -2.61 4.56 -8.61
N LYS A 220 -2.98 5.83 -8.75
CA LYS A 220 -3.68 6.33 -9.94
C LYS A 220 -2.88 6.16 -11.24
N ALA A 221 -1.54 6.21 -11.18
CA ALA A 221 -0.69 6.01 -12.36
C ALA A 221 -0.53 4.50 -12.68
N ILE A 222 -0.47 3.66 -11.66
CA ILE A 222 -0.48 2.20 -11.80
C ILE A 222 -1.77 1.75 -12.46
N ASP A 223 -2.91 2.23 -12.01
CA ASP A 223 -4.21 1.90 -12.59
C ASP A 223 -4.32 2.27 -14.07
N ILE A 224 -3.75 3.40 -14.48
CA ILE A 224 -3.73 3.80 -15.90
C ILE A 224 -2.96 2.78 -16.74
N ILE A 225 -1.81 2.31 -16.26
CA ILE A 225 -1.01 1.31 -16.97
C ILE A 225 -1.76 -0.02 -17.04
N ASP A 226 -2.37 -0.43 -15.95
CA ASP A 226 -3.14 -1.67 -15.87
C ASP A 226 -4.38 -1.63 -16.78
N GLU A 227 -5.16 -0.55 -16.72
CA GLU A 227 -6.33 -0.32 -17.59
C GLU A 227 -5.93 -0.27 -19.08
N ALA A 228 -4.80 0.38 -19.40
CA ALA A 228 -4.30 0.43 -20.78
C ALA A 228 -3.92 -0.97 -21.30
N GLY A 229 -3.32 -1.79 -20.46
CA GLY A 229 -3.01 -3.19 -20.78
C GLY A 229 -4.29 -4.03 -20.96
N ALA A 230 -5.21 -3.94 -20.02
CA ALA A 230 -6.49 -4.63 -20.05
C ALA A 230 -7.33 -4.23 -21.28
N TYR A 231 -7.36 -2.94 -21.62
CA TYR A 231 -8.05 -2.45 -22.81
C TYR A 231 -7.55 -3.12 -24.10
N GLN A 232 -6.24 -3.31 -24.23
CA GLN A 232 -5.67 -4.00 -25.41
C GLN A 232 -6.05 -5.48 -25.43
N GLN A 233 -6.14 -6.16 -24.30
CA GLN A 233 -6.56 -7.57 -24.24
C GLN A 233 -8.01 -7.77 -24.70
N LEU A 234 -8.89 -6.80 -24.44
CA LEU A 234 -10.30 -6.83 -24.86
C LEU A 234 -10.49 -6.53 -26.35
N GLN A 235 -9.47 -5.98 -27.04
CA GLN A 235 -9.58 -5.73 -28.49
C GLN A 235 -9.60 -7.03 -29.28
N PRO A 236 -10.32 -7.06 -30.43
CA PRO A 236 -10.22 -8.17 -31.38
C PRO A 236 -8.75 -8.41 -31.79
N PRO A 237 -8.33 -9.65 -32.05
CA PRO A 237 -6.93 -9.97 -32.36
C PRO A 237 -6.32 -9.11 -33.48
N SER A 238 -7.11 -8.72 -34.49
CA SER A 238 -6.71 -7.87 -35.60
C SER A 238 -6.43 -6.40 -35.22
N LYS A 239 -6.98 -5.93 -34.11
CA LYS A 239 -6.82 -4.54 -33.60
C LYS A 239 -5.94 -4.45 -32.36
N ARG A 240 -5.56 -5.59 -31.77
CA ARG A 240 -4.76 -5.65 -30.55
C ARG A 240 -3.34 -5.16 -30.80
N LYS A 241 -2.96 -4.11 -30.09
CA LYS A 241 -1.58 -3.61 -30.11
C LYS A 241 -0.69 -4.47 -29.22
N LYS A 242 0.55 -4.70 -29.69
CA LYS A 242 1.59 -5.36 -28.88
C LYS A 242 2.40 -4.37 -28.03
N VAL A 243 2.27 -3.09 -28.31
CA VAL A 243 2.99 -2.00 -27.62
C VAL A 243 2.01 -0.89 -27.29
N VAL A 244 1.99 -0.51 -26.01
CA VAL A 244 1.23 0.63 -25.49
C VAL A 244 2.12 1.87 -25.52
N GLY A 245 1.66 2.91 -26.21
CA GLY A 245 2.33 4.20 -26.35
C GLY A 245 1.59 5.31 -25.59
N VAL A 246 2.09 6.53 -25.76
CA VAL A 246 1.52 7.74 -25.11
C VAL A 246 0.05 7.93 -25.46
N GLY A 247 -0.34 7.83 -26.73
CA GLY A 247 -1.73 8.03 -27.16
C GLY A 247 -2.71 7.00 -26.57
N ASP A 248 -2.26 5.79 -26.24
CA ASP A 248 -3.09 4.80 -25.55
C ASP A 248 -3.32 5.21 -24.10
N VAL A 249 -2.29 5.72 -23.42
CA VAL A 249 -2.37 6.28 -22.06
C VAL A 249 -3.28 7.51 -22.01
N GLU A 250 -3.12 8.43 -22.94
CA GLU A 250 -3.98 9.63 -23.06
C GLU A 250 -5.47 9.27 -23.19
N ALA A 251 -5.78 8.25 -24.00
CA ALA A 251 -7.14 7.75 -24.17
C ALA A 251 -7.72 7.18 -22.86
N ILE A 252 -6.93 6.46 -22.08
CA ILE A 252 -7.36 5.94 -20.78
C ILE A 252 -7.54 7.07 -19.77
N VAL A 253 -6.61 8.02 -19.70
CA VAL A 253 -6.73 9.19 -18.81
C VAL A 253 -7.99 10.00 -19.14
N ALA A 254 -8.26 10.27 -20.43
CA ALA A 254 -9.47 10.96 -20.85
C ALA A 254 -10.75 10.28 -20.35
N LYS A 255 -10.79 8.94 -20.44
CA LYS A 255 -11.91 8.14 -19.97
C LYS A 255 -12.05 8.19 -18.45
N MET A 256 -10.95 8.00 -17.71
CA MET A 256 -10.95 7.98 -16.25
C MET A 256 -11.28 9.37 -15.66
N ALA A 257 -10.67 10.42 -16.17
CA ALA A 257 -10.91 11.79 -15.75
C ALA A 257 -12.21 12.40 -16.31
N ARG A 258 -12.90 11.71 -17.23
CA ARG A 258 -14.12 12.18 -17.92
C ARG A 258 -13.94 13.51 -18.64
N ILE A 259 -12.80 13.68 -19.30
CA ILE A 259 -12.47 14.87 -20.09
C ILE A 259 -12.30 14.52 -21.58
N PRO A 260 -12.48 15.48 -22.50
CA PRO A 260 -12.24 15.23 -23.92
C PRO A 260 -10.79 14.82 -24.19
N PRO A 261 -10.52 13.84 -25.08
CA PRO A 261 -9.16 13.41 -25.37
C PRO A 261 -8.20 14.52 -25.81
N LYS A 262 -8.71 15.53 -26.53
CA LYS A 262 -7.93 16.71 -26.95
C LYS A 262 -7.44 17.57 -25.78
N SER A 263 -8.13 17.52 -24.64
CA SER A 263 -7.74 18.29 -23.45
C SER A 263 -6.64 17.62 -22.64
N VAL A 264 -6.38 16.34 -22.85
CA VAL A 264 -5.35 15.57 -22.10
C VAL A 264 -3.95 15.94 -22.60
N SER A 265 -3.77 16.08 -23.92
CA SER A 265 -2.48 16.38 -24.56
C SER A 265 -2.18 17.88 -24.69
N ALA A 266 -3.19 18.75 -24.51
CA ALA A 266 -2.99 20.19 -24.60
C ALA A 266 -2.13 20.71 -23.43
N SER A 267 -1.11 21.50 -23.73
CA SER A 267 -0.35 22.20 -22.70
C SER A 267 -1.19 23.31 -22.07
N ASP A 268 -0.92 23.65 -20.79
CA ASP A 268 -1.63 24.72 -20.07
C ASP A 268 -1.61 26.05 -20.84
N LYS A 269 -0.52 26.30 -21.61
CA LYS A 269 -0.40 27.46 -22.52
C LYS A 269 -1.38 27.44 -23.69
N GLU A 270 -1.72 26.25 -24.20
CA GLU A 270 -2.67 26.11 -25.31
C GLU A 270 -4.11 26.21 -24.83
N GLN A 271 -4.39 25.72 -23.63
CA GLN A 271 -5.71 25.87 -22.99
C GLN A 271 -6.03 27.35 -22.68
N LEU A 272 -5.04 28.10 -22.18
CA LEU A 272 -5.16 29.53 -21.89
C LEU A 272 -5.29 30.40 -23.15
N LYS A 273 -4.85 29.96 -24.31
CA LYS A 273 -5.02 30.69 -25.58
C LYS A 273 -6.41 30.51 -26.21
N GLY A 274 -7.18 29.54 -25.72
CA GLY A 274 -8.56 29.26 -26.19
C GLY A 274 -9.67 29.88 -25.33
N LEU A 275 -9.31 30.61 -24.26
CA LEU A 275 -10.17 31.44 -23.42
C LEU A 275 -10.10 32.90 -23.87
#